data_0998a38672984293d63f79bc64a26aec
#
_entry.id   0998a38672984293d63f79bc64a26aec
#
_cell.length_a   1.000
_cell.length_b   1.000
_cell.length_c   1.000
_cell.angle_alpha   90.00
_cell.angle_beta   90.00
_cell.angle_gamma   90.00
#
_symmetry.space_group_name_H-M   'P 1'
#
loop_
_entity.id
_entity.type
_entity.pdbx_description
1 polymer ?
#
loop_
_entity_poly.entity_id
_entity_poly.type
_entity_poly.pdbx_seq_one_letter_code
_entity_poly.pdbx_strand_id
1 'polypeptide(L)'
;VKTTTNLATLGMAVVLCGPTIGAARAEDWAQFRGPGGHGRSTTSGPVAWSRDENIVWKAELPGAGASTPIVVGDRIYLTSYSGYAVPKEEPGDLDQLVRHLLCVDLKTGKLLWDKQVEARLPEPERIRDHGYAANSVVADSQRVFAFFGKSGVFAFDHSGRQLWHAEVGDGTNGWGTAASPVLFGNAVIVNASVESQSLVALDQKTGKEVWRAKGMRESWSTPLLVPVGDETELVVPVFEKILGFDPQTGKQLWSCNTDIRWYMVPSLVADDGVVYCVGGRSGGALAVRAGGRGDVTDSHRLWTGRKGSNVSSPVYHDGHLYWAHEATGAVYCAEAKSGEIVYEQRLERAGQIYASALLADGKVYYLTRDGRTFVVAAKPDYELVGVNELRDGFTFNASPAAAANRLLIRSDRFLYCVGK
;
A
#
# COMPACT_ATOMS: atom_id res chain seq x y z
N VAL A 1 -15.82 -27.64 -85.01
CA VAL A 1 -15.46 -26.55 -84.11
C VAL A 1 -15.57 -27.13 -82.65
N LYS A 2 -14.43 -27.46 -82.06
CA LYS A 2 -14.36 -27.93 -80.65
C LYS A 2 -14.02 -26.75 -79.76
N THR A 3 -14.91 -26.38 -78.85
CA THR A 3 -14.64 -25.37 -77.82
C THR A 3 -14.12 -26.08 -76.56
N THR A 4 -12.92 -25.78 -76.15
CA THR A 4 -12.29 -26.23 -74.90
C THR A 4 -12.54 -25.17 -73.83
N THR A 5 -13.22 -25.55 -72.75
CA THR A 5 -13.47 -24.71 -71.56
C THR A 5 -12.37 -24.98 -70.52
N ASN A 6 -11.55 -23.97 -70.20
CA ASN A 6 -10.57 -24.03 -69.12
C ASN A 6 -11.24 -23.68 -67.80
N LEU A 7 -11.30 -24.63 -66.82
CA LEU A 7 -11.60 -24.37 -65.43
C LEU A 7 -10.37 -23.91 -64.72
N ALA A 8 -10.38 -22.69 -64.23
CA ALA A 8 -9.37 -22.18 -63.28
C ALA A 8 -9.77 -22.52 -61.85
N THR A 9 -8.95 -23.34 -61.19
CA THR A 9 -9.14 -23.71 -59.76
C THR A 9 -8.52 -22.61 -58.91
N LEU A 10 -9.36 -21.87 -58.21
CA LEU A 10 -8.91 -20.87 -57.19
C LEU A 10 -8.58 -21.61 -55.89
N GLY A 11 -7.30 -21.73 -55.56
CA GLY A 11 -6.81 -22.24 -54.28
C GLY A 11 -7.01 -21.21 -53.15
N MET A 12 -7.91 -21.48 -52.24
CA MET A 12 -8.13 -20.66 -51.03
C MET A 12 -7.13 -21.04 -49.95
N ALA A 13 -6.09 -20.23 -49.73
CA ALA A 13 -5.15 -20.40 -48.63
C ALA A 13 -5.82 -20.00 -47.31
N VAL A 14 -6.12 -20.98 -46.45
CA VAL A 14 -6.58 -20.76 -45.10
C VAL A 14 -5.34 -20.43 -44.26
N VAL A 15 -5.19 -19.15 -43.90
CA VAL A 15 -4.20 -18.70 -42.89
C VAL A 15 -4.77 -19.07 -41.52
N LEU A 16 -4.29 -20.14 -40.91
CA LEU A 16 -4.52 -20.48 -39.51
C LEU A 16 -3.78 -19.48 -38.63
N CYS A 17 -4.48 -18.42 -38.20
CA CYS A 17 -4.02 -17.55 -37.10
C CYS A 17 -4.20 -18.33 -35.80
N GLY A 18 -3.16 -19.01 -35.33
CA GLY A 18 -3.15 -19.61 -33.99
C GLY A 18 -3.26 -18.49 -32.93
N PRO A 19 -3.95 -18.76 -31.80
CA PRO A 19 -3.97 -17.78 -30.71
C PRO A 19 -2.52 -17.60 -30.21
N THR A 20 -1.99 -16.41 -30.37
CA THR A 20 -0.79 -15.98 -29.63
C THR A 20 -1.18 -15.97 -28.18
N ILE A 21 -0.70 -16.97 -27.41
CA ILE A 21 -0.73 -16.96 -25.95
C ILE A 21 0.17 -15.78 -25.57
N GLY A 22 -0.44 -14.60 -25.40
CA GLY A 22 0.24 -13.46 -24.80
C GLY A 22 0.71 -13.91 -23.42
N ALA A 23 2.03 -13.84 -23.16
CA ALA A 23 2.55 -14.05 -21.82
C ALA A 23 1.73 -13.19 -20.87
N ALA A 24 1.12 -13.82 -19.84
CA ALA A 24 0.38 -13.11 -18.82
C ALA A 24 1.30 -12.01 -18.29
N ARG A 25 0.90 -10.76 -18.48
CA ARG A 25 1.64 -9.62 -17.93
C ARG A 25 1.65 -9.79 -16.42
N ALA A 26 2.80 -9.67 -15.79
CA ALA A 26 2.90 -9.68 -14.34
C ALA A 26 1.92 -8.61 -13.79
N GLU A 27 1.20 -8.98 -12.75
CA GLU A 27 0.23 -8.10 -12.11
C GLU A 27 0.93 -6.84 -11.60
N ASP A 28 0.40 -5.67 -11.94
CA ASP A 28 0.90 -4.39 -11.46
C ASP A 28 0.68 -4.26 -9.94
N TRP A 29 1.62 -3.65 -9.23
CA TRP A 29 1.49 -3.25 -7.82
C TRP A 29 1.17 -1.76 -7.75
N ALA A 30 0.01 -1.36 -8.31
CA ALA A 30 -0.30 0.01 -8.70
C ALA A 30 -0.70 0.96 -7.55
N GLN A 31 -0.79 0.46 -6.32
CA GLN A 31 -1.16 1.22 -5.12
C GLN A 31 -0.52 0.62 -3.87
N PHE A 32 -0.62 1.35 -2.75
CA PHE A 32 -0.21 0.85 -1.43
C PHE A 32 -0.88 -0.50 -1.15
N ARG A 33 -0.06 -1.49 -0.76
CA ARG A 33 -0.48 -2.88 -0.53
C ARG A 33 -1.01 -3.62 -1.76
N GLY A 34 -0.68 -3.14 -2.97
CA GLY A 34 -0.94 -3.84 -4.23
C GLY A 34 -2.41 -3.96 -4.63
N PRO A 35 -2.75 -4.96 -5.43
CA PRO A 35 -4.10 -5.15 -5.94
C PRO A 35 -5.14 -5.16 -4.83
N GLY A 36 -6.18 -4.34 -4.97
CA GLY A 36 -7.24 -4.18 -3.97
C GLY A 36 -6.80 -3.60 -2.63
N GLY A 37 -5.51 -3.29 -2.39
CA GLY A 37 -5.02 -2.78 -1.11
C GLY A 37 -4.84 -3.86 -0.01
N HIS A 38 -4.84 -5.14 -0.38
CA HIS A 38 -4.89 -6.26 0.58
C HIS A 38 -3.52 -6.77 1.03
N GLY A 39 -2.39 -6.27 0.47
CA GLY A 39 -1.05 -6.78 0.77
C GLY A 39 -0.80 -8.19 0.22
N ARG A 40 -1.53 -8.56 -0.84
CA ARG A 40 -1.49 -9.88 -1.46
C ARG A 40 -1.01 -9.79 -2.90
N SER A 41 -0.08 -10.68 -3.26
CA SER A 41 0.38 -10.89 -4.63
C SER A 41 -0.06 -12.26 -5.12
N THR A 42 -0.40 -12.33 -6.41
CA THR A 42 -0.64 -13.60 -7.12
C THR A 42 0.65 -14.21 -7.67
N THR A 43 1.74 -13.43 -7.67
CA THR A 43 3.05 -13.91 -8.13
C THR A 43 3.85 -14.54 -6.99
N SER A 44 4.75 -15.47 -7.33
CA SER A 44 5.66 -16.06 -6.36
C SER A 44 6.69 -15.02 -5.89
N GLY A 45 7.09 -15.11 -4.62
CA GLY A 45 8.19 -14.31 -4.05
C GLY A 45 9.40 -15.18 -3.75
N PRO A 46 10.63 -14.63 -3.78
CA PRO A 46 11.81 -15.34 -3.35
C PRO A 46 11.74 -15.66 -1.86
N VAL A 47 12.26 -16.82 -1.44
CA VAL A 47 12.29 -17.25 -0.04
C VAL A 47 13.66 -17.11 0.60
N ALA A 48 14.71 -17.01 -0.20
CA ALA A 48 16.10 -16.93 0.25
C ALA A 48 16.86 -15.83 -0.49
N TRP A 49 17.46 -14.93 0.28
CA TRP A 49 18.37 -13.87 -0.19
C TRP A 49 19.26 -13.37 0.96
N SER A 50 20.34 -12.71 0.59
CA SER A 50 21.20 -11.98 1.51
C SER A 50 21.64 -10.67 0.89
N ARG A 51 22.60 -9.98 1.49
CA ARG A 51 23.19 -8.77 0.90
C ARG A 51 23.79 -8.99 -0.49
N ASP A 52 24.31 -10.19 -0.73
CA ASP A 52 25.14 -10.52 -1.87
C ASP A 52 24.52 -11.63 -2.75
N GLU A 53 23.41 -12.25 -2.29
CA GLU A 53 22.75 -13.35 -3.00
C GLU A 53 21.31 -13.00 -3.34
N ASN A 54 20.89 -13.34 -4.56
CA ASN A 54 19.55 -13.12 -5.08
C ASN A 54 19.11 -11.65 -5.03
N ILE A 55 20.07 -10.72 -5.16
CA ILE A 55 19.84 -9.29 -5.41
C ILE A 55 19.98 -9.04 -6.91
N VAL A 56 18.87 -8.75 -7.58
CA VAL A 56 18.88 -8.42 -9.00
C VAL A 56 19.58 -7.08 -9.23
N TRP A 57 19.24 -6.11 -8.40
CA TRP A 57 19.89 -4.80 -8.34
C TRP A 57 19.60 -4.12 -6.99
N LYS A 58 20.47 -3.16 -6.66
CA LYS A 58 20.35 -2.23 -5.56
C LYS A 58 20.52 -0.82 -6.09
N ALA A 59 19.57 0.06 -5.81
CA ALA A 59 19.60 1.46 -6.22
C ALA A 59 19.67 2.38 -5.01
N GLU A 60 20.53 3.38 -5.03
CA GLU A 60 20.56 4.45 -4.05
C GLU A 60 19.49 5.48 -4.39
N LEU A 61 18.73 5.92 -3.38
CA LEU A 61 17.64 6.86 -3.55
C LEU A 61 18.07 8.28 -3.17
N PRO A 62 17.61 9.31 -3.89
CA PRO A 62 17.81 10.70 -3.50
C PRO A 62 16.92 11.04 -2.31
N GLY A 63 17.48 10.88 -1.10
CA GLY A 63 16.78 11.17 0.17
C GLY A 63 16.05 9.98 0.78
N ALA A 64 15.51 10.22 1.98
CA ALA A 64 14.87 9.22 2.82
C ALA A 64 13.35 9.10 2.58
N GLY A 65 12.73 8.08 3.17
CA GLY A 65 11.27 7.94 3.18
C GLY A 65 10.80 6.51 3.45
N ALA A 66 9.51 6.39 3.74
CA ALA A 66 8.85 5.15 4.12
C ALA A 66 7.75 4.69 3.14
N SER A 67 7.61 5.34 1.98
CA SER A 67 6.62 4.93 0.98
C SER A 67 6.93 3.55 0.40
N THR A 68 5.90 2.72 0.23
CA THR A 68 6.00 1.45 -0.49
C THR A 68 6.29 1.70 -1.97
N PRO A 69 7.21 0.95 -2.61
CA PRO A 69 7.39 0.99 -4.05
C PRO A 69 6.11 0.57 -4.79
N ILE A 70 5.68 1.35 -5.75
CA ILE A 70 4.49 1.10 -6.58
C ILE A 70 4.96 0.76 -7.99
N VAL A 71 4.40 -0.29 -8.61
CA VAL A 71 4.84 -0.80 -9.91
C VAL A 71 3.69 -0.73 -10.90
N VAL A 72 3.95 -0.07 -12.04
CA VAL A 72 3.06 -0.07 -13.20
C VAL A 72 3.91 -0.34 -14.45
N GLY A 73 3.66 -1.46 -15.10
CA GLY A 73 4.45 -1.94 -16.23
C GLY A 73 5.91 -2.20 -15.82
N ASP A 74 6.84 -1.47 -16.45
CA ASP A 74 8.29 -1.55 -16.20
C ASP A 74 8.84 -0.40 -15.33
N ARG A 75 7.98 0.32 -14.62
CA ARG A 75 8.33 1.47 -13.80
C ARG A 75 7.95 1.29 -12.35
N ILE A 76 8.83 1.76 -11.48
CA ILE A 76 8.62 1.83 -10.04
C ILE A 76 8.48 3.29 -9.66
N TYR A 77 7.47 3.61 -8.86
CA TYR A 77 7.23 4.95 -8.31
C TYR A 77 7.29 4.92 -6.80
N LEU A 78 7.95 5.91 -6.22
CA LEU A 78 8.03 6.07 -4.76
C LEU A 78 8.29 7.54 -4.41
N THR A 79 7.98 7.90 -3.17
CA THR A 79 8.26 9.24 -2.65
C THR A 79 9.50 9.22 -1.76
N SER A 80 10.24 10.32 -1.71
CA SER A 80 11.30 10.55 -0.72
C SER A 80 11.36 12.02 -0.29
N TYR A 81 12.23 12.36 0.63
CA TYR A 81 12.49 13.73 1.05
C TYR A 81 13.99 13.96 1.29
N SER A 82 14.42 15.20 1.10
CA SER A 82 15.81 15.65 1.31
C SER A 82 15.87 17.05 1.90
N GLY A 83 17.07 17.53 2.21
CA GLY A 83 17.34 18.89 2.65
C GLY A 83 17.10 19.14 4.13
N TYR A 84 16.25 18.36 4.80
CA TYR A 84 15.98 18.51 6.22
C TYR A 84 15.75 17.18 6.92
N ALA A 85 16.36 16.99 8.09
CA ALA A 85 16.18 15.83 8.99
C ALA A 85 16.33 14.46 8.30
N VAL A 86 17.19 14.37 7.29
CA VAL A 86 17.51 13.10 6.63
C VAL A 86 18.32 12.22 7.58
N PRO A 87 17.96 10.95 7.78
CA PRO A 87 18.67 10.06 8.69
C PRO A 87 20.17 9.95 8.38
N LYS A 88 21.00 10.14 9.41
CA LYS A 88 22.47 10.10 9.35
C LYS A 88 23.13 11.24 8.55
N GLU A 89 22.41 12.27 8.25
CA GLU A 89 22.93 13.53 7.70
C GLU A 89 22.81 14.64 8.76
N GLU A 90 23.49 15.77 8.56
CA GLU A 90 23.28 16.96 9.36
C GLU A 90 21.81 17.42 9.22
N PRO A 91 21.16 17.90 10.28
CA PRO A 91 19.73 18.17 10.26
C PRO A 91 19.27 19.09 9.14
N GLY A 92 20.10 20.07 8.74
CA GLY A 92 19.71 21.12 7.78
C GLY A 92 18.69 22.09 8.38
N ASP A 93 18.14 22.94 7.52
CA ASP A 93 17.08 23.90 7.86
C ASP A 93 15.74 23.44 7.28
N LEU A 94 14.64 23.64 8.02
CA LEU A 94 13.32 23.19 7.63
C LEU A 94 12.82 23.80 6.31
N ASP A 95 13.28 24.99 5.98
CA ASP A 95 12.98 25.69 4.73
C ASP A 95 13.64 25.05 3.50
N GLN A 96 14.62 24.17 3.72
CA GLN A 96 15.26 23.36 2.66
C GLN A 96 14.58 22.01 2.44
N LEU A 97 13.50 21.71 3.17
CA LEU A 97 12.75 20.46 2.99
C LEU A 97 12.17 20.37 1.58
N VAL A 98 12.62 19.39 0.83
CA VAL A 98 12.11 19.06 -0.49
C VAL A 98 11.52 17.66 -0.47
N ARG A 99 10.36 17.46 -1.07
CA ARG A 99 9.76 16.16 -1.33
C ARG A 99 10.01 15.74 -2.76
N HIS A 100 10.15 14.47 -2.98
CA HIS A 100 10.45 13.89 -4.29
C HIS A 100 9.41 12.86 -4.69
N LEU A 101 9.01 12.88 -5.95
CA LEU A 101 8.41 11.75 -6.64
C LEU A 101 9.46 11.15 -7.57
N LEU A 102 9.82 9.91 -7.33
CA LEU A 102 10.84 9.19 -8.07
C LEU A 102 10.23 8.18 -9.01
N CYS A 103 10.82 8.03 -10.19
CA CYS A 103 10.55 6.93 -11.11
C CYS A 103 11.83 6.16 -11.39
N VAL A 104 11.77 4.86 -11.14
CA VAL A 104 12.90 3.93 -11.30
C VAL A 104 12.51 2.84 -12.30
N ASP A 105 13.44 2.44 -13.13
CA ASP A 105 13.28 1.32 -14.07
C ASP A 105 13.24 -0.01 -13.30
N LEU A 106 12.20 -0.79 -13.47
CA LEU A 106 11.99 -2.06 -12.75
C LEU A 106 13.07 -3.11 -13.09
N LYS A 107 13.58 -3.11 -14.30
CA LYS A 107 14.55 -4.10 -14.77
C LYS A 107 15.95 -3.83 -14.25
N THR A 108 16.35 -2.56 -14.21
CA THR A 108 17.74 -2.15 -13.98
C THR A 108 17.98 -1.41 -12.67
N GLY A 109 16.93 -0.93 -11.98
CA GLY A 109 17.04 -0.06 -10.82
C GLY A 109 17.51 1.37 -11.14
N LYS A 110 17.63 1.74 -12.41
CA LYS A 110 18.08 3.07 -12.82
C LYS A 110 17.01 4.12 -12.51
N LEU A 111 17.39 5.21 -11.88
CA LEU A 111 16.54 6.39 -11.72
C LEU A 111 16.27 6.99 -13.12
N LEU A 112 15.00 7.00 -13.54
CA LEU A 112 14.56 7.55 -14.80
C LEU A 112 14.31 9.06 -14.70
N TRP A 113 13.69 9.48 -13.61
CA TRP A 113 13.47 10.89 -13.28
C TRP A 113 13.15 11.08 -11.78
N ASP A 114 13.42 12.28 -11.31
CA ASP A 114 13.12 12.81 -9.98
C ASP A 114 12.34 14.12 -10.13
N LYS A 115 11.15 14.18 -9.53
CA LYS A 115 10.31 15.40 -9.50
C LYS A 115 10.26 15.95 -8.09
N GLN A 116 10.88 17.10 -7.93
CA GLN A 116 10.96 17.81 -6.67
C GLN A 116 9.71 18.65 -6.45
N VAL A 117 9.20 18.59 -5.23
CA VAL A 117 8.05 19.37 -4.76
C VAL A 117 8.48 20.10 -3.49
N GLU A 118 8.44 21.43 -3.52
CA GLU A 118 8.74 22.24 -2.35
C GLU A 118 7.73 21.96 -1.23
N ALA A 119 8.22 21.90 0.00
CA ALA A 119 7.36 21.74 1.16
C ALA A 119 6.58 23.03 1.43
N ARG A 120 5.27 22.95 1.61
CA ARG A 120 4.45 24.07 2.07
C ARG A 120 4.62 24.25 3.57
N LEU A 121 5.34 25.25 3.98
CA LEU A 121 5.64 25.54 5.39
C LEU A 121 4.48 26.27 6.11
N PRO A 122 4.43 26.24 7.46
CA PRO A 122 5.29 25.44 8.35
C PRO A 122 4.93 23.96 8.34
N GLU A 123 5.94 23.12 8.45
CA GLU A 123 5.81 21.70 8.73
C GLU A 123 6.25 21.44 10.18
N PRO A 124 5.91 20.29 10.81
CA PRO A 124 6.47 19.90 12.09
C PRO A 124 8.00 19.83 12.01
N GLU A 125 8.70 20.40 12.98
CA GLU A 125 10.17 20.35 13.06
C GLU A 125 10.70 18.92 13.12
N ARG A 126 9.90 17.98 13.59
CA ARG A 126 10.29 16.58 13.68
C ARG A 126 9.10 15.66 13.44
N ILE A 127 9.23 14.81 12.44
CA ILE A 127 8.37 13.65 12.25
C ILE A 127 9.18 12.42 12.63
N ARG A 128 8.77 11.75 13.71
CA ARG A 128 9.46 10.55 14.18
C ARG A 128 9.22 9.39 13.23
N ASP A 129 10.15 8.45 13.23
CA ASP A 129 10.08 7.12 12.64
C ASP A 129 10.04 7.08 11.11
N HIS A 130 9.17 7.80 10.41
CA HIS A 130 8.99 7.65 8.96
C HIS A 130 9.32 8.91 8.13
N GLY A 131 9.66 10.03 8.79
CA GLY A 131 10.04 11.28 8.11
C GLY A 131 8.90 11.90 7.30
N TYR A 132 9.26 12.69 6.28
CA TYR A 132 8.33 13.56 5.53
C TYR A 132 7.81 12.95 4.22
N ALA A 133 8.05 11.64 3.96
CA ALA A 133 7.62 10.94 2.75
C ALA A 133 7.20 9.49 3.06
N ALA A 134 6.08 9.34 3.77
CA ALA A 134 5.52 8.04 4.12
C ALA A 134 4.39 7.60 3.18
N ASN A 135 3.65 8.54 2.59
CA ASN A 135 2.57 8.24 1.66
C ASN A 135 3.11 7.57 0.40
N SER A 136 2.59 6.39 0.07
CA SER A 136 2.84 5.75 -1.22
C SER A 136 1.99 6.43 -2.29
N VAL A 137 2.42 6.38 -3.52
CA VAL A 137 1.62 6.87 -4.65
C VAL A 137 0.54 5.86 -5.04
N VAL A 138 -0.40 6.29 -5.87
CA VAL A 138 -1.26 5.39 -6.66
C VAL A 138 -1.10 5.75 -8.13
N ALA A 139 -1.12 4.78 -9.01
CA ALA A 139 -0.95 5.01 -10.44
C ALA A 139 -1.94 4.18 -11.27
N ASP A 140 -2.32 4.74 -12.41
CA ASP A 140 -3.04 4.03 -13.48
C ASP A 140 -2.15 3.91 -14.73
N SER A 141 -2.69 3.49 -15.85
CA SER A 141 -1.97 3.37 -17.13
C SER A 141 -1.54 4.71 -17.74
N GLN A 142 -1.99 5.84 -17.20
CA GLN A 142 -1.76 7.18 -17.76
C GLN A 142 -1.09 8.14 -16.77
N ARG A 143 -1.32 7.96 -15.44
CA ARG A 143 -0.99 8.96 -14.42
C ARG A 143 -0.45 8.32 -13.16
N VAL A 144 0.29 9.13 -12.44
CA VAL A 144 0.78 8.85 -11.09
C VAL A 144 0.28 9.97 -10.17
N PHE A 145 -0.33 9.60 -9.06
CA PHE A 145 -0.84 10.56 -8.07
C PHE A 145 -0.06 10.42 -6.77
N ALA A 146 0.54 11.52 -6.34
CA ALA A 146 1.30 11.62 -5.09
C ALA A 146 0.59 12.55 -4.11
N PHE A 147 0.45 12.13 -2.86
CA PHE A 147 -0.08 12.95 -1.78
C PHE A 147 1.04 13.31 -0.81
N PHE A 148 1.31 14.60 -0.67
CA PHE A 148 2.37 15.13 0.17
C PHE A 148 1.81 15.95 1.35
N GLY A 149 0.75 15.45 1.98
CA GLY A 149 0.13 16.07 3.14
C GLY A 149 -0.31 17.50 2.87
N LYS A 150 0.13 18.44 3.70
CA LYS A 150 -0.16 19.86 3.57
C LYS A 150 0.27 20.46 2.22
N SER A 151 1.31 19.91 1.58
CA SER A 151 1.70 20.35 0.23
C SER A 151 0.70 19.93 -0.86
N GLY A 152 -0.28 19.08 -0.54
CA GLY A 152 -1.38 18.73 -1.44
C GLY A 152 -1.17 17.45 -2.23
N VAL A 153 -2.06 17.28 -3.21
CA VAL A 153 -2.08 16.13 -4.14
C VAL A 153 -1.58 16.59 -5.51
N PHE A 154 -0.69 15.83 -6.09
CA PHE A 154 -0.09 16.10 -7.40
C PHE A 154 -0.39 14.96 -8.35
N ALA A 155 -0.72 15.28 -9.59
CA ALA A 155 -0.77 14.32 -10.67
C ALA A 155 0.34 14.56 -11.67
N PHE A 156 0.97 13.48 -12.09
CA PHE A 156 2.00 13.46 -13.14
C PHE A 156 1.65 12.44 -14.20
N ASP A 157 2.09 12.64 -15.44
CA ASP A 157 2.14 11.57 -16.41
C ASP A 157 3.39 10.68 -16.19
N HIS A 158 3.47 9.55 -16.87
CA HIS A 158 4.59 8.61 -16.73
C HIS A 158 5.94 9.15 -17.22
N SER A 159 5.97 10.28 -17.95
CA SER A 159 7.19 11.00 -18.28
C SER A 159 7.68 11.93 -17.17
N GLY A 160 6.87 12.09 -16.11
CA GLY A 160 7.14 12.99 -14.98
C GLY A 160 6.73 14.44 -15.25
N ARG A 161 5.91 14.71 -16.27
CA ARG A 161 5.30 16.03 -16.46
C ARG A 161 4.13 16.18 -15.47
N GLN A 162 4.17 17.23 -14.66
CA GLN A 162 3.05 17.57 -13.78
C GLN A 162 1.82 17.98 -14.59
N LEU A 163 0.68 17.39 -14.29
CA LEU A 163 -0.60 17.64 -14.94
C LEU A 163 -1.43 18.65 -14.15
N TRP A 164 -1.49 18.49 -12.84
CA TRP A 164 -2.18 19.38 -11.92
C TRP A 164 -1.67 19.23 -10.49
N HIS A 165 -2.05 20.19 -9.64
CA HIS A 165 -1.86 20.21 -8.20
C HIS A 165 -3.15 20.67 -7.53
N ALA A 166 -3.50 20.06 -6.39
CA ALA A 166 -4.68 20.42 -5.60
C ALA A 166 -4.37 20.40 -4.11
N GLU A 167 -4.81 21.44 -3.39
CA GLU A 167 -4.73 21.52 -1.94
C GLU A 167 -5.92 20.79 -1.30
N VAL A 168 -5.67 20.08 -0.18
CA VAL A 168 -6.72 19.33 0.53
C VAL A 168 -6.88 19.77 1.99
N GLY A 169 -6.07 20.73 2.42
CA GLY A 169 -6.05 21.31 3.76
C GLY A 169 -4.67 21.82 4.13
N ASP A 170 -4.54 22.44 5.30
CA ASP A 170 -3.32 23.08 5.78
C ASP A 170 -2.90 22.63 7.20
N GLY A 171 -3.65 21.69 7.80
CA GLY A 171 -3.32 21.10 9.08
C GLY A 171 -2.02 20.29 9.05
N THR A 172 -1.38 20.20 10.20
CA THR A 172 -0.19 19.40 10.43
C THR A 172 -0.31 18.60 11.73
N ASN A 173 0.48 17.56 11.86
CA ASN A 173 0.55 16.74 13.07
C ASN A 173 2.00 16.29 13.30
N GLY A 174 2.45 16.20 14.55
CA GLY A 174 3.80 15.74 14.88
C GLY A 174 4.13 14.32 14.44
N TRP A 175 3.13 13.52 14.05
CA TRP A 175 3.30 12.22 13.40
C TRP A 175 3.34 12.31 11.87
N GLY A 176 3.21 13.51 11.28
CA GLY A 176 3.15 13.70 9.84
C GLY A 176 1.89 13.10 9.19
N THR A 177 1.96 12.88 7.89
CA THR A 177 0.92 12.21 7.09
C THR A 177 1.45 10.91 6.51
N ALA A 178 0.61 9.87 6.40
CA ALA A 178 1.02 8.55 5.91
C ALA A 178 -0.05 7.83 5.08
N ALA A 179 -1.30 8.27 5.09
CA ALA A 179 -2.36 7.66 4.29
C ALA A 179 -2.08 7.82 2.79
N SER A 180 -2.13 6.72 2.05
CA SER A 180 -1.91 6.71 0.61
C SER A 180 -3.20 6.98 -0.17
N PRO A 181 -3.17 7.61 -1.34
CA PRO A 181 -4.34 7.78 -2.19
C PRO A 181 -4.82 6.47 -2.79
N VAL A 182 -6.13 6.41 -3.12
CA VAL A 182 -6.76 5.29 -3.84
C VAL A 182 -7.53 5.81 -5.04
N LEU A 183 -7.73 4.98 -6.08
CA LEU A 183 -8.48 5.32 -7.27
C LEU A 183 -9.85 4.65 -7.24
N PHE A 184 -10.91 5.42 -7.57
CA PHE A 184 -12.24 4.90 -7.80
C PHE A 184 -12.92 5.66 -8.95
N GLY A 185 -13.34 4.95 -9.98
CA GLY A 185 -13.92 5.57 -11.17
C GLY A 185 -13.00 6.62 -11.78
N ASN A 186 -13.45 7.87 -11.85
CA ASN A 186 -12.66 9.02 -12.33
C ASN A 186 -12.05 9.85 -11.19
N ALA A 187 -12.10 9.36 -9.96
CA ALA A 187 -11.61 10.09 -8.80
C ALA A 187 -10.33 9.47 -8.21
N VAL A 188 -9.42 10.32 -7.73
CA VAL A 188 -8.41 9.99 -6.74
C VAL A 188 -8.90 10.44 -5.37
N ILE A 189 -8.94 9.53 -4.41
CA ILE A 189 -9.48 9.77 -3.07
C ILE A 189 -8.31 9.74 -2.07
N VAL A 190 -8.22 10.75 -1.23
CA VAL A 190 -7.21 10.85 -0.17
C VAL A 190 -7.86 10.96 1.21
N ASN A 191 -7.27 10.29 2.17
CA ASN A 191 -7.58 10.50 3.58
C ASN A 191 -6.72 11.65 4.11
N ALA A 192 -7.26 12.87 4.05
CA ALA A 192 -6.65 14.08 4.56
C ALA A 192 -7.03 14.32 6.04
N SER A 193 -6.92 13.28 6.86
CA SER A 193 -7.23 13.33 8.30
C SER A 193 -6.42 14.38 9.04
N VAL A 194 -5.14 14.48 8.72
CA VAL A 194 -4.22 15.46 9.30
C VAL A 194 -4.51 16.86 8.78
N GLU A 195 -4.67 17.00 7.49
CA GLU A 195 -4.72 18.29 6.78
C GLU A 195 -6.07 19.00 6.95
N SER A 196 -7.19 18.26 6.99
CA SER A 196 -8.54 18.84 7.04
C SER A 196 -9.60 17.96 7.74
N GLN A 197 -9.19 16.90 8.41
CA GLN A 197 -10.09 15.90 9.02
C GLN A 197 -11.16 15.40 8.04
N SER A 198 -10.78 15.18 6.77
CA SER A 198 -11.69 14.84 5.69
C SER A 198 -11.16 13.72 4.80
N LEU A 199 -12.08 12.95 4.20
CA LEU A 199 -11.83 12.29 2.93
C LEU A 199 -12.08 13.30 1.82
N VAL A 200 -11.22 13.35 0.82
CA VAL A 200 -11.33 14.26 -0.32
C VAL A 200 -11.19 13.48 -1.61
N ALA A 201 -12.18 13.57 -2.49
CA ALA A 201 -12.10 13.04 -3.83
C ALA A 201 -11.82 14.16 -4.83
N LEU A 202 -10.83 13.96 -5.66
CA LEU A 202 -10.41 14.88 -6.72
C LEU A 202 -10.60 14.19 -8.07
N ASP A 203 -11.07 14.93 -9.07
CA ASP A 203 -11.15 14.45 -10.45
C ASP A 203 -9.75 14.14 -10.99
N GLN A 204 -9.53 12.92 -11.47
CA GLN A 204 -8.21 12.46 -11.91
C GLN A 204 -7.60 13.28 -13.05
N LYS A 205 -8.43 13.93 -13.90
CA LYS A 205 -7.96 14.70 -15.06
C LYS A 205 -7.61 16.13 -14.72
N THR A 206 -8.35 16.71 -13.78
CA THR A 206 -8.32 18.17 -13.53
C THR A 206 -7.85 18.54 -12.14
N GLY A 207 -7.83 17.62 -11.17
CA GLY A 207 -7.56 17.90 -9.76
C GLY A 207 -8.68 18.67 -9.04
N LYS A 208 -9.82 18.94 -9.69
CA LYS A 208 -10.95 19.61 -9.05
C LYS A 208 -11.59 18.70 -8.02
N GLU A 209 -11.94 19.29 -6.86
CA GLU A 209 -12.67 18.57 -5.82
C GLU A 209 -14.05 18.12 -6.34
N VAL A 210 -14.34 16.83 -6.23
CA VAL A 210 -15.62 16.21 -6.58
C VAL A 210 -16.53 16.17 -5.37
N TRP A 211 -15.97 15.70 -4.23
CA TRP A 211 -16.67 15.68 -2.96
C TRP A 211 -15.68 15.69 -1.78
N ARG A 212 -16.21 16.09 -0.61
CA ARG A 212 -15.48 16.09 0.66
C ARG A 212 -16.37 15.53 1.77
N ALA A 213 -15.91 14.52 2.48
CA ALA A 213 -16.57 13.96 3.65
C ALA A 213 -15.75 14.28 4.90
N LYS A 214 -16.36 14.91 5.90
CA LYS A 214 -15.73 15.28 7.18
C LYS A 214 -15.76 14.14 8.20
N GLY A 215 -14.99 14.27 9.28
CA GLY A 215 -15.03 13.34 10.41
C GLY A 215 -13.87 12.36 10.46
N MET A 216 -12.83 12.54 9.66
CA MET A 216 -11.62 11.72 9.67
C MET A 216 -10.71 12.11 10.84
N ARG A 217 -11.07 11.66 12.05
CA ARG A 217 -10.27 11.91 13.25
C ARG A 217 -9.18 10.87 13.43
N GLU A 218 -7.94 11.33 13.62
CA GLU A 218 -6.80 10.48 14.02
C GLU A 218 -6.66 9.19 13.20
N SER A 219 -6.70 9.36 11.86
CA SER A 219 -6.58 8.27 10.90
C SER A 219 -5.39 8.50 9.96
N TRP A 220 -4.42 7.61 10.02
CA TRP A 220 -3.29 7.51 9.09
C TRP A 220 -3.44 6.34 8.12
N SER A 221 -4.59 5.66 8.20
CA SER A 221 -4.91 4.49 7.39
C SER A 221 -5.26 4.85 5.95
N THR A 222 -4.77 4.06 5.02
CA THR A 222 -5.21 4.14 3.61
C THR A 222 -6.63 3.59 3.49
N PRO A 223 -7.55 4.31 2.82
CA PRO A 223 -8.91 3.83 2.59
C PRO A 223 -8.93 2.51 1.81
N LEU A 224 -9.90 1.65 2.10
CA LEU A 224 -10.11 0.37 1.41
C LEU A 224 -11.40 0.40 0.62
N LEU A 225 -11.35 -0.01 -0.65
CA LEU A 225 -12.54 -0.26 -1.48
C LEU A 225 -13.01 -1.69 -1.27
N VAL A 226 -14.25 -1.86 -0.83
CA VAL A 226 -14.83 -3.15 -0.47
C VAL A 226 -16.03 -3.44 -1.37
N PRO A 227 -15.99 -4.50 -2.19
CA PRO A 227 -17.17 -4.96 -2.93
C PRO A 227 -18.28 -5.43 -1.99
N VAL A 228 -19.51 -4.98 -2.22
CA VAL A 228 -20.71 -5.35 -1.45
C VAL A 228 -21.85 -5.60 -2.44
N GLY A 229 -22.08 -6.86 -2.82
CA GLY A 229 -22.98 -7.20 -3.92
C GLY A 229 -22.49 -6.55 -5.22
N ASP A 230 -23.37 -5.79 -5.89
CA ASP A 230 -23.07 -5.07 -7.12
C ASP A 230 -22.48 -3.66 -6.88
N GLU A 231 -22.36 -3.24 -5.61
CA GLU A 231 -21.84 -1.93 -5.22
C GLU A 231 -20.40 -2.05 -4.67
N THR A 232 -19.74 -0.91 -4.50
CA THR A 232 -18.46 -0.79 -3.80
C THR A 232 -18.60 0.26 -2.71
N GLU A 233 -18.13 -0.04 -1.51
CA GLU A 233 -18.05 0.89 -0.40
C GLU A 233 -16.59 1.28 -0.13
N LEU A 234 -16.36 2.54 0.26
CA LEU A 234 -15.07 3.03 0.72
C LEU A 234 -15.04 2.98 2.24
N VAL A 235 -14.14 2.18 2.80
CA VAL A 235 -14.10 1.91 4.24
C VAL A 235 -12.81 2.46 4.85
N VAL A 236 -12.94 3.20 5.96
CA VAL A 236 -11.81 3.84 6.64
C VAL A 236 -11.94 3.68 8.15
N PRO A 237 -10.88 3.21 8.85
CA PRO A 237 -10.84 3.23 10.32
C PRO A 237 -10.41 4.63 10.79
N VAL A 238 -11.11 5.13 11.78
CA VAL A 238 -10.81 6.40 12.47
C VAL A 238 -10.78 6.15 13.98
N PHE A 239 -10.49 7.16 14.78
CA PHE A 239 -10.55 7.05 16.23
C PHE A 239 -11.90 6.47 16.70
N GLU A 240 -11.85 5.35 17.40
CA GLU A 240 -13.00 4.59 17.95
C GLU A 240 -13.99 4.01 16.94
N LYS A 241 -13.84 4.24 15.61
CA LYS A 241 -14.84 3.79 14.62
C LYS A 241 -14.20 3.25 13.33
N ILE A 242 -14.97 2.42 12.65
CA ILE A 242 -14.85 2.17 11.22
C ILE A 242 -16.01 2.85 10.52
N LEU A 243 -15.74 3.56 9.45
CA LEU A 243 -16.75 4.30 8.65
C LEU A 243 -16.82 3.74 7.25
N GLY A 244 -18.03 3.52 6.74
CA GLY A 244 -18.28 3.16 5.35
C GLY A 244 -18.93 4.31 4.59
N PHE A 245 -18.48 4.55 3.37
CA PHE A 245 -18.93 5.64 2.50
C PHE A 245 -19.26 5.13 1.11
N ASP A 246 -20.15 5.82 0.44
CA ASP A 246 -20.32 5.75 -1.02
C ASP A 246 -19.12 6.45 -1.68
N PRO A 247 -18.25 5.74 -2.42
CA PRO A 247 -17.05 6.33 -3.02
C PRO A 247 -17.35 7.31 -4.17
N GLN A 248 -18.56 7.31 -4.73
CA GLN A 248 -18.96 8.25 -5.79
C GLN A 248 -19.35 9.61 -5.23
N THR A 249 -19.98 9.64 -4.06
CA THR A 249 -20.61 10.85 -3.50
C THR A 249 -19.97 11.33 -2.20
N GLY A 250 -19.16 10.50 -1.54
CA GLY A 250 -18.62 10.76 -0.22
C GLY A 250 -19.67 10.69 0.89
N LYS A 251 -20.89 10.25 0.61
CA LYS A 251 -21.94 10.08 1.61
C LYS A 251 -21.57 8.94 2.57
N GLN A 252 -21.54 9.23 3.87
CA GLN A 252 -21.40 8.18 4.86
C GLN A 252 -22.62 7.27 4.86
N LEU A 253 -22.39 5.98 4.73
CA LEU A 253 -23.40 4.93 4.69
C LEU A 253 -23.64 4.34 6.09
N TRP A 254 -22.54 4.00 6.78
CA TRP A 254 -22.60 3.38 8.09
C TRP A 254 -21.38 3.73 8.96
N SER A 255 -21.49 3.41 10.24
CA SER A 255 -20.40 3.42 11.22
C SER A 255 -20.49 2.22 12.14
N CYS A 256 -19.33 1.73 12.59
CA CYS A 256 -19.20 0.66 13.59
C CYS A 256 -18.20 1.07 14.65
N ASN A 257 -18.53 0.95 15.95
CA ASN A 257 -17.59 1.20 17.03
C ASN A 257 -16.56 0.08 17.13
N THR A 258 -15.29 0.45 17.35
CA THR A 258 -14.17 -0.51 17.35
C THR A 258 -13.77 -0.95 18.76
N ASP A 259 -14.14 -0.20 19.81
CA ASP A 259 -13.59 -0.29 21.15
C ASP A 259 -12.07 0.00 21.23
N ILE A 260 -11.45 0.46 20.12
CA ILE A 260 -10.04 0.85 20.04
C ILE A 260 -9.95 2.35 20.27
N ARG A 261 -9.57 2.74 21.48
CA ARG A 261 -9.43 4.16 21.90
C ARG A 261 -8.01 4.66 21.60
N TRP A 262 -7.65 4.65 20.32
CA TRP A 262 -6.34 5.07 19.84
C TRP A 262 -6.44 5.56 18.39
N TYR A 263 -5.44 6.30 17.94
CA TYR A 263 -5.33 6.66 16.54
C TYR A 263 -5.13 5.41 15.65
N MET A 264 -5.61 5.47 14.43
CA MET A 264 -5.62 4.32 13.50
C MET A 264 -4.57 4.49 12.41
N VAL A 265 -3.60 3.57 12.39
CA VAL A 265 -2.53 3.52 11.37
C VAL A 265 -2.68 2.31 10.45
N PRO A 266 -2.89 1.08 10.97
CA PRO A 266 -3.01 -0.08 10.10
C PRO A 266 -4.15 0.08 9.10
N SER A 267 -3.89 -0.28 7.86
CA SER A 267 -4.94 -0.36 6.84
C SER A 267 -5.73 -1.65 6.99
N LEU A 268 -6.98 -1.57 6.60
CA LEU A 268 -7.92 -2.69 6.64
C LEU A 268 -7.56 -3.76 5.60
N VAL A 269 -8.09 -4.97 5.79
CA VAL A 269 -8.24 -5.97 4.73
C VAL A 269 -9.68 -6.43 4.70
N ALA A 270 -10.13 -6.99 3.57
CA ALA A 270 -11.49 -7.50 3.45
C ALA A 270 -11.49 -8.80 2.65
N ASP A 271 -12.49 -9.64 2.93
CA ASP A 271 -12.82 -10.83 2.16
C ASP A 271 -14.34 -11.03 2.24
N ASP A 272 -14.98 -11.33 1.11
CA ASP A 272 -16.43 -11.56 0.97
C ASP A 272 -17.30 -10.54 1.74
N GLY A 273 -17.00 -9.24 1.59
CA GLY A 273 -17.72 -8.15 2.25
C GLY A 273 -17.50 -8.05 3.75
N VAL A 274 -16.64 -8.86 4.35
CA VAL A 274 -16.22 -8.73 5.75
C VAL A 274 -14.92 -7.96 5.81
N VAL A 275 -14.91 -6.88 6.58
CA VAL A 275 -13.76 -6.00 6.80
C VAL A 275 -13.10 -6.36 8.12
N TYR A 276 -11.79 -6.56 8.10
CA TYR A 276 -10.97 -6.87 9.26
C TYR A 276 -10.06 -5.68 9.60
N CYS A 277 -10.07 -5.32 10.86
CA CYS A 277 -9.30 -4.23 11.43
C CYS A 277 -8.43 -4.73 12.56
N VAL A 278 -7.17 -4.36 12.56
CA VAL A 278 -6.28 -4.42 13.73
C VAL A 278 -5.83 -3.02 14.07
N GLY A 279 -5.65 -2.69 15.35
CA GLY A 279 -5.26 -1.34 15.72
C GLY A 279 -4.97 -1.17 17.21
N GLY A 280 -4.54 0.06 17.55
CA GLY A 280 -4.34 0.48 18.92
C GLY A 280 -3.04 0.01 19.56
N ARG A 281 -2.46 0.88 20.38
CA ARG A 281 -1.18 0.63 21.08
C ARG A 281 -1.26 -0.52 22.09
N SER A 282 -2.41 -0.74 22.69
CA SER A 282 -2.66 -1.87 23.60
C SER A 282 -3.10 -3.14 22.88
N GLY A 283 -3.25 -3.05 21.56
CA GLY A 283 -3.78 -4.10 20.71
C GLY A 283 -5.31 -4.15 20.72
N GLY A 284 -5.88 -4.35 19.54
CA GLY A 284 -7.29 -4.56 19.30
C GLY A 284 -7.50 -5.12 17.92
N ALA A 285 -8.53 -5.93 17.73
CA ALA A 285 -8.93 -6.44 16.43
C ALA A 285 -10.45 -6.58 16.40
N LEU A 286 -11.02 -6.48 15.21
CA LEU A 286 -12.44 -6.76 14.99
C LEU A 286 -12.73 -7.12 13.54
N ALA A 287 -13.88 -7.74 13.34
CA ALA A 287 -14.48 -7.90 12.03
C ALA A 287 -15.84 -7.23 11.97
N VAL A 288 -16.13 -6.57 10.87
CA VAL A 288 -17.43 -5.95 10.58
C VAL A 288 -17.86 -6.28 9.15
N ARG A 289 -19.11 -6.65 8.97
CA ARG A 289 -19.69 -6.84 7.64
C ARG A 289 -20.05 -5.48 7.06
N ALA A 290 -19.57 -5.16 5.87
CA ALA A 290 -19.98 -3.99 5.09
C ALA A 290 -21.43 -4.15 4.55
N GLY A 291 -21.97 -3.12 3.95
CA GLY A 291 -23.32 -3.14 3.35
C GLY A 291 -24.44 -2.65 4.26
N GLY A 292 -24.15 -2.31 5.53
CA GLY A 292 -25.14 -1.77 6.46
C GLY A 292 -25.49 -0.29 6.23
N ARG A 293 -26.39 0.23 7.07
CA ARG A 293 -26.75 1.66 7.06
C ARG A 293 -26.90 2.19 8.49
N GLY A 294 -26.42 3.41 8.75
CA GLY A 294 -26.44 4.02 10.08
C GLY A 294 -25.39 3.42 11.04
N ASP A 295 -25.69 3.35 12.33
CA ASP A 295 -24.82 2.65 13.30
C ASP A 295 -25.08 1.15 13.19
N VAL A 296 -24.06 0.40 12.80
CA VAL A 296 -24.12 -1.04 12.58
C VAL A 296 -23.40 -1.85 13.67
N THR A 297 -23.02 -1.21 14.75
CA THR A 297 -22.21 -1.84 15.82
C THR A 297 -22.80 -3.14 16.32
N ASP A 298 -24.11 -3.16 16.65
CA ASP A 298 -24.76 -4.34 17.21
C ASP A 298 -25.22 -5.35 16.15
N SER A 299 -25.37 -4.94 14.88
CA SER A 299 -25.92 -5.78 13.83
C SER A 299 -24.88 -6.38 12.89
N HIS A 300 -23.75 -5.71 12.66
CA HIS A 300 -22.75 -6.11 11.67
C HIS A 300 -21.36 -6.36 12.24
N ARG A 301 -21.06 -5.94 13.47
CA ARG A 301 -19.81 -6.28 14.14
C ARG A 301 -19.84 -7.77 14.50
N LEU A 302 -18.99 -8.57 13.86
CA LEU A 302 -19.02 -10.02 13.98
C LEU A 302 -18.30 -10.51 15.25
N TRP A 303 -17.15 -9.91 15.54
CA TRP A 303 -16.33 -10.22 16.72
C TRP A 303 -15.36 -9.08 17.04
N THR A 304 -14.83 -9.11 18.28
CA THR A 304 -13.72 -8.26 18.74
C THR A 304 -12.64 -9.11 19.39
N GLY A 305 -11.37 -8.71 19.26
CA GLY A 305 -10.20 -9.37 19.83
C GLY A 305 -9.28 -8.38 20.55
N ARG A 306 -8.37 -8.91 21.38
CA ARG A 306 -7.42 -8.12 22.18
C ARG A 306 -5.98 -8.16 21.66
N LYS A 307 -5.74 -8.76 20.50
CA LYS A 307 -4.44 -8.84 19.85
C LYS A 307 -4.50 -8.01 18.58
N GLY A 308 -3.63 -7.04 18.45
CA GLY A 308 -3.59 -6.15 17.30
C GLY A 308 -2.19 -5.65 17.03
N SER A 309 -2.10 -4.60 16.22
CA SER A 309 -0.87 -3.89 15.89
C SER A 309 -1.15 -2.40 15.83
N ASN A 310 -0.23 -1.59 16.31
CA ASN A 310 -0.37 -0.13 16.23
C ASN A 310 0.02 0.43 14.85
N VAL A 311 0.81 -0.29 14.06
CA VAL A 311 1.38 0.23 12.80
C VAL A 311 1.24 -0.75 11.64
N SER A 312 1.66 -2.02 11.82
CA SER A 312 1.69 -3.05 10.77
C SER A 312 0.28 -3.52 10.42
N SER A 313 -0.08 -3.50 9.14
CA SER A 313 -1.38 -3.96 8.64
C SER A 313 -1.42 -5.47 8.44
N PRO A 314 -2.59 -6.13 8.63
CA PRO A 314 -2.75 -7.56 8.45
C PRO A 314 -2.84 -7.96 6.97
N VAL A 315 -2.73 -9.27 6.69
CA VAL A 315 -3.14 -9.91 5.44
C VAL A 315 -4.14 -11.02 5.73
N TYR A 316 -4.99 -11.31 4.75
CA TYR A 316 -5.96 -12.42 4.79
C TYR A 316 -5.56 -13.51 3.80
N HIS A 317 -5.65 -14.77 4.23
CA HIS A 317 -5.43 -15.95 3.39
C HIS A 317 -6.21 -17.15 3.92
N ASP A 318 -6.99 -17.79 3.05
CA ASP A 318 -7.71 -19.04 3.30
C ASP A 318 -8.40 -19.10 4.68
N GLY A 319 -9.24 -18.11 4.96
CA GLY A 319 -10.01 -18.05 6.20
C GLY A 319 -9.22 -17.59 7.43
N HIS A 320 -7.96 -17.15 7.27
CA HIS A 320 -7.11 -16.73 8.37
C HIS A 320 -6.55 -15.33 8.14
N LEU A 321 -6.30 -14.62 9.25
CA LEU A 321 -5.65 -13.32 9.30
C LEU A 321 -4.24 -13.50 9.85
N TYR A 322 -3.28 -12.80 9.24
CA TYR A 322 -1.88 -12.82 9.67
C TYR A 322 -1.38 -11.39 9.86
N TRP A 323 -0.77 -11.08 11.02
CA TRP A 323 -0.16 -9.77 11.29
C TRP A 323 0.99 -9.89 12.28
N ALA A 324 1.76 -8.82 12.41
CA ALA A 324 2.82 -8.69 13.40
C ALA A 324 2.51 -7.57 14.40
N HIS A 325 2.88 -7.76 15.66
CA HIS A 325 2.92 -6.69 16.64
C HIS A 325 4.18 -5.86 16.46
N GLU A 326 4.03 -4.57 16.22
CA GLU A 326 5.10 -3.68 15.80
C GLU A 326 6.28 -3.55 16.78
N ALA A 327 6.05 -3.73 18.08
CA ALA A 327 7.06 -3.52 19.11
C ALA A 327 7.72 -4.82 19.62
N THR A 328 6.97 -5.93 19.64
CA THR A 328 7.42 -7.18 20.29
C THR A 328 7.99 -8.20 19.32
N GLY A 329 7.75 -8.02 18.00
CA GLY A 329 8.10 -9.02 17.00
C GLY A 329 7.27 -10.31 17.11
N ALA A 330 6.13 -10.28 17.82
CA ALA A 330 5.18 -11.37 17.82
C ALA A 330 4.37 -11.36 16.51
N VAL A 331 4.17 -12.52 15.92
CA VAL A 331 3.30 -12.73 14.77
C VAL A 331 2.11 -13.58 15.16
N TYR A 332 0.98 -13.29 14.57
CA TYR A 332 -0.30 -13.90 14.89
C TYR A 332 -0.90 -14.55 13.65
N CYS A 333 -1.58 -15.65 13.87
CA CYS A 333 -2.58 -16.20 12.98
C CYS A 333 -3.90 -16.26 13.74
N ALA A 334 -4.97 -15.77 13.16
CA ALA A 334 -6.31 -15.86 13.75
C ALA A 334 -7.29 -16.41 12.72
N GLU A 335 -8.29 -17.17 13.18
CA GLU A 335 -9.42 -17.54 12.36
C GLU A 335 -10.24 -16.29 12.00
N ALA A 336 -10.40 -16.00 10.73
CA ALA A 336 -11.07 -14.79 10.27
C ALA A 336 -12.55 -14.72 10.66
N LYS A 337 -13.21 -15.88 10.78
CA LYS A 337 -14.63 -15.98 11.12
C LYS A 337 -14.94 -15.63 12.58
N SER A 338 -14.07 -16.04 13.51
CA SER A 338 -14.27 -15.91 14.96
C SER A 338 -13.35 -14.90 15.63
N GLY A 339 -12.22 -14.57 15.00
CA GLY A 339 -11.13 -13.79 15.62
C GLY A 339 -10.31 -14.57 16.64
N GLU A 340 -10.53 -15.89 16.76
CA GLU A 340 -9.77 -16.76 17.66
C GLU A 340 -8.31 -16.85 17.23
N ILE A 341 -7.37 -16.68 18.15
CA ILE A 341 -5.93 -16.78 17.87
C ILE A 341 -5.57 -18.25 17.75
N VAL A 342 -5.18 -18.63 16.53
CA VAL A 342 -4.70 -19.98 16.21
C VAL A 342 -3.28 -20.17 16.69
N TYR A 343 -2.40 -19.19 16.43
CA TYR A 343 -1.08 -19.12 17.05
C TYR A 343 -0.63 -17.71 17.33
N GLU A 344 0.21 -17.56 18.36
CA GLU A 344 1.02 -16.40 18.68
C GLU A 344 2.47 -16.86 18.80
N GLN A 345 3.32 -16.40 17.91
CA GLN A 345 4.72 -16.82 17.89
C GLN A 345 5.64 -15.60 17.87
N ARG A 346 6.61 -15.56 18.77
CA ARG A 346 7.65 -14.54 18.76
C ARG A 346 8.76 -14.91 17.79
N LEU A 347 9.01 -14.04 16.82
CA LEU A 347 10.13 -14.21 15.90
C LEU A 347 11.46 -13.97 16.64
N GLU A 348 12.40 -14.88 16.48
CA GLU A 348 13.67 -14.84 17.23
C GLU A 348 14.49 -13.61 16.84
N ARG A 349 14.81 -12.78 17.82
CA ARG A 349 15.58 -11.52 17.64
C ARG A 349 14.95 -10.57 16.62
N ALA A 350 13.66 -10.69 16.33
CA ALA A 350 12.97 -9.66 15.57
C ALA A 350 12.98 -8.37 16.39
N GLY A 351 13.46 -7.30 15.78
CA GLY A 351 13.26 -5.96 16.29
C GLY A 351 11.84 -5.48 16.04
N GLN A 352 11.66 -4.16 15.91
CA GLN A 352 10.37 -3.57 15.55
C GLN A 352 9.98 -3.92 14.10
N ILE A 353 8.68 -4.10 13.86
CA ILE A 353 8.09 -4.40 12.55
C ILE A 353 7.05 -3.31 12.21
N TYR A 354 7.46 -2.26 11.49
CA TYR A 354 6.54 -1.20 11.07
C TYR A 354 5.93 -1.47 9.69
N ALA A 355 6.69 -2.14 8.83
CA ALA A 355 6.20 -2.58 7.54
C ALA A 355 4.94 -3.46 7.67
N SER A 356 3.96 -3.26 6.81
CA SER A 356 2.80 -4.13 6.72
C SER A 356 3.21 -5.49 6.17
N ALA A 357 2.53 -6.55 6.60
CA ALA A 357 2.73 -7.89 6.09
C ALA A 357 2.44 -7.95 4.58
N LEU A 358 3.25 -8.72 3.86
CA LEU A 358 3.04 -9.08 2.46
C LEU A 358 2.77 -10.57 2.35
N LEU A 359 1.70 -10.93 1.64
CA LEU A 359 1.37 -12.32 1.30
C LEU A 359 1.73 -12.58 -0.17
N ALA A 360 2.56 -13.58 -0.45
CA ALA A 360 2.86 -14.04 -1.80
C ALA A 360 3.09 -15.56 -1.79
N ASP A 361 2.45 -16.26 -2.73
CA ASP A 361 2.61 -17.71 -2.93
C ASP A 361 2.49 -18.52 -1.61
N GLY A 362 1.42 -18.27 -0.84
CA GLY A 362 1.14 -18.98 0.42
C GLY A 362 2.17 -18.71 1.54
N LYS A 363 2.91 -17.61 1.47
CA LYS A 363 3.90 -17.18 2.46
C LYS A 363 3.68 -15.75 2.90
N VAL A 364 3.84 -15.49 4.18
CA VAL A 364 3.78 -14.13 4.76
C VAL A 364 5.19 -13.64 5.03
N TYR A 365 5.50 -12.44 4.53
CA TYR A 365 6.78 -11.78 4.69
C TYR A 365 6.65 -10.68 5.74
N TYR A 366 7.43 -10.77 6.81
CA TYR A 366 7.50 -9.77 7.88
C TYR A 366 8.86 -9.09 7.85
N LEU A 367 8.89 -7.82 7.43
CA LEU A 367 10.10 -7.01 7.34
C LEU A 367 10.30 -6.20 8.62
N THR A 368 11.43 -6.39 9.27
CA THR A 368 11.83 -5.63 10.46
C THR A 368 12.53 -4.32 10.11
N ARG A 369 12.52 -3.36 11.02
CA ARG A 369 13.16 -2.05 10.83
C ARG A 369 14.68 -2.12 10.66
N ASP A 370 15.32 -3.19 11.09
CA ASP A 370 16.77 -3.42 10.89
C ASP A 370 17.10 -4.22 9.61
N GLY A 371 16.10 -4.48 8.74
CA GLY A 371 16.31 -5.10 7.43
C GLY A 371 16.33 -6.63 7.41
N ARG A 372 15.84 -7.29 8.46
CA ARG A 372 15.54 -8.72 8.42
C ARG A 372 14.14 -8.97 7.87
N THR A 373 14.01 -10.01 7.09
CA THR A 373 12.70 -10.48 6.60
C THR A 373 12.49 -11.92 7.02
N PHE A 374 11.45 -12.13 7.82
CA PHE A 374 11.00 -13.46 8.21
C PHE A 374 9.95 -13.92 7.20
N VAL A 375 10.15 -15.11 6.63
CA VAL A 375 9.20 -15.73 5.70
C VAL A 375 8.52 -16.87 6.44
N VAL A 376 7.21 -16.76 6.64
CA VAL A 376 6.39 -17.71 7.40
C VAL A 376 5.35 -18.32 6.46
N ALA A 377 5.11 -19.61 6.53
CA ALA A 377 4.04 -20.26 5.77
C ALA A 377 2.67 -19.70 6.20
N ALA A 378 1.82 -19.33 5.23
CA ALA A 378 0.48 -18.82 5.50
C ALA A 378 -0.50 -19.99 5.74
N LYS A 379 -0.38 -20.64 6.91
CA LYS A 379 -1.21 -21.77 7.34
C LYS A 379 -1.44 -21.73 8.85
N PRO A 380 -2.44 -22.48 9.39
CA PRO A 380 -2.74 -22.51 10.82
C PRO A 380 -1.58 -22.99 11.70
N ASP A 381 -0.75 -23.91 11.21
CA ASP A 381 0.43 -24.37 11.92
C ASP A 381 1.62 -23.47 11.62
N TYR A 382 2.20 -22.86 12.67
CA TYR A 382 3.35 -21.99 12.50
C TYR A 382 4.54 -22.74 11.88
N GLU A 383 5.05 -22.22 10.76
CA GLU A 383 6.25 -22.72 10.10
C GLU A 383 7.11 -21.55 9.61
N LEU A 384 8.31 -21.41 10.16
CA LEU A 384 9.31 -20.47 9.68
C LEU A 384 10.03 -21.08 8.46
N VAL A 385 9.78 -20.51 7.28
CA VAL A 385 10.38 -20.96 6.00
C VAL A 385 11.81 -20.44 5.84
N GLY A 386 12.06 -19.20 6.28
CA GLY A 386 13.39 -18.60 6.18
C GLY A 386 13.51 -17.27 6.87
N VAL A 387 14.77 -16.85 7.09
CA VAL A 387 15.14 -15.53 7.58
C VAL A 387 16.20 -14.94 6.66
N ASN A 388 15.94 -13.76 6.13
CA ASN A 388 16.78 -13.07 5.16
C ASN A 388 17.23 -11.73 5.73
N GLU A 389 18.41 -11.25 5.36
CA GLU A 389 18.97 -10.03 5.92
C GLU A 389 19.57 -9.12 4.84
N LEU A 390 19.08 -7.88 4.78
CA LEU A 390 19.68 -6.82 3.96
C LEU A 390 20.57 -5.89 4.79
N ARG A 391 20.19 -5.57 6.02
CA ARG A 391 20.97 -4.83 7.05
C ARG A 391 22.00 -3.85 6.50
N ASP A 392 21.55 -2.86 5.73
CA ASP A 392 22.43 -1.85 5.13
C ASP A 392 22.84 -0.73 6.11
N GLY A 393 22.37 -0.83 7.34
CA GLY A 393 22.60 0.14 8.41
C GLY A 393 21.58 1.28 8.42
N PHE A 394 20.61 1.32 7.49
CA PHE A 394 19.49 2.25 7.47
C PHE A 394 18.19 1.58 7.96
N THR A 395 17.16 2.38 8.17
CA THR A 395 15.88 1.89 8.68
C THR A 395 14.96 1.43 7.54
N PHE A 396 14.29 0.29 7.73
CA PHE A 396 13.31 -0.26 6.80
C PHE A 396 11.89 -0.05 7.35
N ASN A 397 11.26 1.05 7.02
CA ASN A 397 9.88 1.37 7.43
C ASN A 397 8.86 1.08 6.33
N ALA A 398 9.28 1.07 5.07
CA ALA A 398 8.40 0.83 3.92
C ALA A 398 7.92 -0.62 3.89
N SER A 399 6.64 -0.83 3.57
CA SER A 399 6.13 -2.17 3.31
C SER A 399 6.73 -2.71 2.00
N PRO A 400 7.08 -4.00 1.93
CA PRO A 400 7.57 -4.60 0.69
C PRO A 400 6.46 -4.64 -0.37
N ALA A 401 6.87 -4.62 -1.64
CA ALA A 401 6.00 -4.82 -2.79
C ALA A 401 6.44 -6.07 -3.57
N ALA A 402 5.50 -6.71 -4.26
CA ALA A 402 5.78 -7.86 -5.11
C ALA A 402 5.40 -7.54 -6.56
N ALA A 403 6.33 -7.77 -7.49
CA ALA A 403 6.10 -7.61 -8.92
C ALA A 403 7.02 -8.53 -9.73
N ALA A 404 6.53 -9.11 -10.80
CA ALA A 404 7.32 -9.93 -11.74
C ALA A 404 8.14 -11.05 -11.03
N ASN A 405 7.55 -11.74 -10.06
CA ASN A 405 8.17 -12.77 -9.22
C ASN A 405 9.38 -12.27 -8.40
N ARG A 406 9.43 -10.99 -8.09
CA ARG A 406 10.46 -10.33 -7.31
C ARG A 406 9.84 -9.58 -6.14
N LEU A 407 10.66 -9.29 -5.12
CA LEU A 407 10.32 -8.39 -4.06
C LEU A 407 11.07 -7.06 -4.22
N LEU A 408 10.38 -5.96 -4.00
CA LEU A 408 10.95 -4.65 -3.85
C LEU A 408 10.96 -4.31 -2.36
N ILE A 409 12.15 -4.12 -1.82
CA ILE A 409 12.36 -3.82 -0.40
C ILE A 409 13.13 -2.51 -0.31
N ARG A 410 12.67 -1.59 0.55
CA ARG A 410 13.24 -0.26 0.68
C ARG A 410 13.72 0.02 2.11
N SER A 411 14.92 0.56 2.22
CA SER A 411 15.39 1.28 3.40
C SER A 411 15.29 2.81 3.19
N ASP A 412 15.64 3.60 4.19
CA ASP A 412 15.70 5.06 4.03
C ASP A 412 16.64 5.51 2.90
N ARG A 413 17.63 4.70 2.53
CA ARG A 413 18.68 5.06 1.55
C ARG A 413 18.61 4.27 0.25
N PHE A 414 18.15 3.03 0.28
CA PHE A 414 18.26 2.11 -0.85
C PHE A 414 16.94 1.43 -1.19
N LEU A 415 16.75 1.19 -2.49
CA LEU A 415 15.75 0.28 -3.01
C LEU A 415 16.43 -0.98 -3.53
N TYR A 416 15.94 -2.13 -3.11
CA TYR A 416 16.41 -3.46 -3.51
C TYR A 416 15.36 -4.14 -4.37
N CYS A 417 15.78 -4.75 -5.46
CA CYS A 417 15.01 -5.73 -6.20
C CYS A 417 15.59 -7.11 -5.88
N VAL A 418 14.77 -7.91 -5.20
CA VAL A 418 15.16 -9.23 -4.68
C VAL A 418 14.48 -10.31 -5.51
N GLY A 419 15.23 -11.30 -5.96
CA GLY A 419 14.75 -12.39 -6.80
C GLY A 419 15.87 -12.96 -7.65
N LYS A 420 15.47 -13.79 -8.64
CA LYS A 420 16.37 -14.36 -9.65
C LYS A 420 16.13 -13.69 -11.00
#